data_270cad4830c2c30e6b8d0233b8b03dac
#
_entry.id   270cad4830c2c30e6b8d0233b8b03dac
#
_cell.length_a   1.000
_cell.length_b   1.000
_cell.length_c   1.000
_cell.angle_alpha   90.00
_cell.angle_beta   90.00
_cell.angle_gamma   90.00
#
_symmetry.space_group_name_H-M   'P 1'
#
loop_
_entity.id
_entity.type
_entity.pdbx_description
1 polymer ?
#
loop_
_entity_poly.entity_id
_entity_poly.type
_entity_poly.pdbx_seq_one_letter_code
_entity_poly.pdbx_strand_id
1 'polypeptide(L)'
;MDHREYYAQVFERLWNSFDHSHLVLAHGPELIKRGWNPDGLLVTFEPVENLYDLTVREGMEVFVPIVGRDRSILAPIDFEIFLSHENMQIYADPGSQCHFHKKHIEPVSNFFEHLMQSYGIPYLLDLTPSGGHVLFHVEPETEAYRALASIGYLERELVEAYDFRDPADLKRHTPCGFEAGSVFSGLGRLWHYVALLAKRELRGDEMPITICDSEEKCVNIDNSWQADPAYMRIMRAPHSLHKKNIHKHHMLDENGTPLPPLCDTSRTFYDGHSSVTYPDLDYLVECMWDFDMAVEHSRNFTGHIPVANDNVAALVNDYRKTGLYRFACDFDATDELAVGEALHRARRDHRLSDKSRHALERPNPRLLQPNVLKKFVADLVDCGWHPRHIGSLINDLYLDRSYRWHTNWFKYTSRTRANYWARTYASVHLLEQGVRLLEPIRKGP
;
A
#
# COMPACT_ATOMS: atom_id res chain seq x y z
N MET A 1 -23.77 17.02 -12.98
CA MET A 1 -22.95 17.60 -11.87
C MET A 1 -21.49 17.57 -12.27
N ASP A 2 -20.75 18.68 -12.11
CA ASP A 2 -19.30 18.68 -12.31
C ASP A 2 -18.54 18.32 -11.02
N HIS A 3 -17.21 18.22 -11.09
CA HIS A 3 -16.37 17.82 -9.95
C HIS A 3 -16.47 18.80 -8.77
N ARG A 4 -16.63 20.08 -9.01
CA ARG A 4 -16.72 21.11 -7.97
C ARG A 4 -18.07 21.07 -7.28
N GLU A 5 -19.13 20.91 -8.07
CA GLU A 5 -20.49 20.73 -7.56
C GLU A 5 -20.59 19.46 -6.71
N TYR A 6 -19.97 18.36 -7.17
CA TYR A 6 -19.87 17.14 -6.39
C TYR A 6 -19.20 17.38 -5.04
N TYR A 7 -18.01 17.98 -5.03
CA TYR A 7 -17.29 18.26 -3.79
C TYR A 7 -18.09 19.19 -2.85
N ALA A 8 -18.80 20.18 -3.38
CA ALA A 8 -19.63 21.02 -2.55
C ALA A 8 -20.73 20.25 -1.81
N GLN A 9 -21.26 19.18 -2.41
CA GLN A 9 -22.29 18.34 -1.81
C GLN A 9 -21.74 17.35 -0.76
N VAL A 10 -20.51 16.84 -0.95
CA VAL A 10 -19.91 15.84 -0.06
C VAL A 10 -18.88 16.44 0.90
N PHE A 11 -18.68 17.75 0.91
CA PHE A 11 -17.57 18.41 1.61
C PHE A 11 -17.49 18.06 3.09
N GLU A 12 -18.61 18.05 3.81
CA GLU A 12 -18.63 17.72 5.23
C GLU A 12 -18.08 16.31 5.51
N ARG A 13 -18.47 15.32 4.67
CA ARG A 13 -17.98 13.93 4.79
C ARG A 13 -16.51 13.81 4.44
N LEU A 14 -16.10 14.53 3.40
CA LEU A 14 -14.69 14.62 3.03
C LEU A 14 -13.86 15.28 4.15
N TRP A 15 -14.35 16.36 4.73
CA TRP A 15 -13.69 17.03 5.87
C TRP A 15 -13.48 16.10 7.04
N ASN A 16 -14.49 15.32 7.40
CA ASN A 16 -14.44 14.39 8.54
C ASN A 16 -13.36 13.30 8.37
N SER A 17 -12.93 13.01 7.14
CA SER A 17 -11.83 12.07 6.89
C SER A 17 -10.47 12.60 7.36
N PHE A 18 -10.38 13.89 7.71
CA PHE A 18 -9.14 14.55 8.12
C PHE A 18 -9.09 14.88 9.61
N ASP A 19 -9.95 14.31 10.45
CA ASP A 19 -10.02 14.61 11.88
C ASP A 19 -8.68 14.50 12.62
N HIS A 20 -7.86 13.53 12.22
CA HIS A 20 -6.53 13.30 12.78
C HIS A 20 -5.40 13.88 11.92
N SER A 21 -5.72 14.60 10.87
CA SER A 21 -4.74 15.13 9.93
C SER A 21 -4.84 16.65 9.84
N HIS A 22 -3.74 17.33 10.15
CA HIS A 22 -3.66 18.76 9.94
C HIS A 22 -3.08 19.14 8.57
N LEU A 23 -2.74 18.15 7.75
CA LEU A 23 -2.14 18.35 6.44
C LEU A 23 -2.90 17.53 5.40
N VAL A 24 -3.29 18.20 4.34
CA VAL A 24 -3.87 17.59 3.16
C VAL A 24 -2.83 17.54 2.06
N LEU A 25 -2.75 16.41 1.38
CA LEU A 25 -1.99 16.29 0.16
C LEU A 25 -2.94 16.46 -1.01
N ALA A 26 -2.65 17.42 -1.87
CA ALA A 26 -3.43 17.68 -3.06
C ALA A 26 -2.59 17.45 -4.32
N HIS A 27 -3.15 16.74 -5.29
CA HIS A 27 -2.59 16.62 -6.63
C HIS A 27 -3.29 17.63 -7.55
N GLY A 28 -2.52 18.56 -8.10
CA GLY A 28 -3.04 19.54 -9.03
C GLY A 28 -3.25 18.97 -10.43
N PRO A 29 -4.13 19.62 -11.24
CA PRO A 29 -4.38 19.24 -12.65
C PRO A 29 -3.12 19.26 -13.52
N GLU A 30 -2.11 20.00 -13.15
CA GLU A 30 -0.81 20.06 -13.82
C GLU A 30 -0.05 18.72 -13.81
N LEU A 31 -0.23 17.90 -12.78
CA LEU A 31 0.37 16.57 -12.69
C LEU A 31 -0.24 15.59 -13.68
N ILE A 32 -1.52 15.74 -13.95
CA ILE A 32 -2.24 14.93 -14.94
C ILE A 32 -1.72 15.24 -16.35
N LYS A 33 -1.43 16.51 -16.66
CA LYS A 33 -0.93 16.94 -17.96
C LYS A 33 0.50 16.49 -18.26
N ARG A 34 1.32 16.30 -17.24
CA ARG A 34 2.75 15.90 -17.41
C ARG A 34 2.95 14.39 -17.51
N GLY A 35 1.87 13.61 -17.42
CA GLY A 35 1.96 12.16 -17.27
C GLY A 35 2.48 11.78 -15.88
N TRP A 36 2.24 10.54 -15.49
CA TRP A 36 2.82 9.96 -14.29
C TRP A 36 4.34 9.88 -14.45
N ASN A 37 4.99 11.00 -14.23
CA ASN A 37 6.43 11.02 -14.06
C ASN A 37 6.68 10.83 -12.55
N PRO A 38 7.20 9.68 -12.10
CA PRO A 38 7.56 9.48 -10.71
C PRO A 38 8.58 10.51 -10.22
N ASP A 39 9.31 11.19 -11.14
CA ASP A 39 10.23 12.27 -10.82
C ASP A 39 9.57 13.65 -10.70
N GLY A 40 8.30 13.77 -11.11
CA GLY A 40 7.55 15.02 -11.17
C GLY A 40 6.36 15.11 -10.22
N LEU A 41 6.22 14.21 -9.24
CA LEU A 41 5.21 14.29 -8.20
C LEU A 41 5.47 15.54 -7.33
N LEU A 42 4.88 16.65 -7.75
CA LEU A 42 4.68 17.81 -6.89
C LEU A 42 3.52 17.49 -5.93
N VAL A 43 3.81 16.68 -4.94
CA VAL A 43 2.93 16.49 -3.81
C VAL A 43 3.14 17.73 -2.95
N THR A 44 2.14 18.58 -2.87
CA THR A 44 2.14 19.72 -1.95
C THR A 44 1.39 19.34 -0.70
N PHE A 45 2.01 19.49 0.45
CA PHE A 45 1.34 19.45 1.73
C PHE A 45 0.67 20.79 1.95
N GLU A 46 -0.64 20.78 2.14
CA GLU A 46 -1.42 21.96 2.39
C GLU A 46 -2.05 21.87 3.80
N PRO A 47 -2.24 22.99 4.49
CA PRO A 47 -3.06 23.00 5.70
C PRO A 47 -4.48 22.48 5.41
N VAL A 48 -5.06 21.74 6.34
CA VAL A 48 -6.41 21.19 6.17
C VAL A 48 -7.46 22.30 5.98
N GLU A 49 -7.20 23.49 6.49
CA GLU A 49 -8.04 24.68 6.30
C GLU A 49 -8.23 25.07 4.83
N ASN A 50 -7.29 24.68 3.97
CA ASN A 50 -7.37 24.93 2.53
C ASN A 50 -8.20 23.87 1.79
N LEU A 51 -8.72 22.84 2.47
CA LEU A 51 -9.44 21.73 1.85
C LEU A 51 -10.61 22.20 0.98
N TYR A 52 -11.36 23.20 1.45
CA TYR A 52 -12.48 23.75 0.67
C TYR A 52 -12.02 24.38 -0.65
N ASP A 53 -10.96 25.16 -0.62
CA ASP A 53 -10.44 25.82 -1.83
C ASP A 53 -9.88 24.78 -2.80
N LEU A 54 -9.14 23.79 -2.31
CA LEU A 54 -8.56 22.73 -3.11
C LEU A 54 -9.61 21.83 -3.78
N THR A 55 -10.69 21.53 -3.09
CA THR A 55 -11.70 20.58 -3.60
C THR A 55 -12.86 21.30 -4.28
N VAL A 56 -13.56 22.18 -3.58
CA VAL A 56 -14.78 22.83 -4.12
C VAL A 56 -14.46 23.88 -5.17
N ARG A 57 -13.39 24.67 -5.00
CA ARG A 57 -13.04 25.71 -5.97
C ARG A 57 -12.18 25.18 -7.12
N GLU A 58 -11.22 24.32 -6.82
CA GLU A 58 -10.25 23.84 -7.80
C GLU A 58 -10.54 22.42 -8.32
N GLY A 59 -11.40 21.65 -7.62
CA GLY A 59 -11.77 20.29 -8.00
C GLY A 59 -10.60 19.30 -7.89
N MET A 60 -9.70 19.51 -6.94
CA MET A 60 -8.52 18.65 -6.77
C MET A 60 -8.86 17.33 -6.09
N GLU A 61 -8.09 16.30 -6.42
CA GLU A 61 -8.02 15.04 -5.68
C GLU A 61 -7.24 15.26 -4.40
N VAL A 62 -7.71 14.69 -3.28
CA VAL A 62 -7.09 14.86 -1.96
C VAL A 62 -6.82 13.53 -1.28
N PHE A 63 -5.81 13.53 -0.42
CA PHE A 63 -5.29 12.35 0.24
C PHE A 63 -5.06 12.61 1.72
N VAL A 64 -5.25 11.57 2.52
CA VAL A 64 -4.91 11.56 3.94
C VAL A 64 -3.49 11.00 4.10
N PRO A 65 -2.60 11.67 4.81
CA PRO A 65 -1.28 11.12 5.14
C PRO A 65 -1.41 9.96 6.11
N ILE A 66 -0.54 8.94 5.97
CA ILE A 66 -0.57 7.77 6.85
C ILE A 66 -0.20 8.14 8.28
N VAL A 67 0.74 9.06 8.48
CA VAL A 67 1.04 9.59 9.81
C VAL A 67 0.45 10.98 9.95
N GLY A 68 -0.47 11.13 10.88
CA GLY A 68 -1.08 12.40 11.24
C GLY A 68 -0.09 13.32 11.96
N ARG A 69 -0.41 14.62 11.99
CA ARG A 69 0.40 15.61 12.71
C ARG A 69 0.35 15.42 14.23
N ASP A 70 -0.73 14.85 14.73
CA ASP A 70 -0.92 14.42 16.12
C ASP A 70 -0.22 13.10 16.45
N ARG A 71 0.51 12.51 15.47
CA ARG A 71 1.17 11.21 15.53
C ARG A 71 0.22 10.00 15.49
N SER A 72 -1.07 10.21 15.27
CA SER A 72 -1.96 9.10 14.93
C SER A 72 -1.49 8.41 13.65
N ILE A 73 -1.76 7.12 13.54
CA ILE A 73 -1.39 6.34 12.36
C ILE A 73 -2.65 5.87 11.64
N LEU A 74 -2.82 6.28 10.40
CA LEU A 74 -3.80 5.67 9.51
C LEU A 74 -3.30 4.28 9.14
N ALA A 75 -4.13 3.27 9.33
CA ALA A 75 -3.84 1.89 9.02
C ALA A 75 -4.57 1.47 7.73
N PRO A 76 -3.94 1.58 6.55
CA PRO A 76 -4.57 1.20 5.31
C PRO A 76 -4.27 -0.25 4.94
N ILE A 77 -5.29 -0.98 4.51
CA ILE A 77 -5.14 -2.18 3.69
C ILE A 77 -5.61 -1.79 2.30
N ASP A 78 -4.71 -1.81 1.33
CA ASP A 78 -4.97 -1.48 -0.06
C ASP A 78 -4.92 -2.76 -0.89
N PHE A 79 -6.01 -3.09 -1.57
CA PHE A 79 -6.10 -4.24 -2.46
C PHE A 79 -6.68 -3.80 -3.80
N GLU A 80 -5.95 -4.09 -4.85
CA GLU A 80 -6.30 -3.63 -6.18
C GLU A 80 -5.91 -4.64 -7.27
N ILE A 81 -6.52 -4.47 -8.43
CA ILE A 81 -6.13 -5.20 -9.65
C ILE A 81 -5.34 -4.25 -10.53
N PHE A 82 -4.18 -4.71 -10.99
CA PHE A 82 -3.45 -3.96 -11.99
C PHE A 82 -4.20 -3.95 -13.31
N LEU A 83 -4.57 -2.74 -13.76
CA LEU A 83 -5.24 -2.52 -15.03
C LEU A 83 -4.21 -2.65 -16.16
N SER A 84 -4.10 -3.85 -16.72
CA SER A 84 -3.49 -4.03 -18.02
C SER A 84 -4.45 -3.62 -19.14
N HIS A 85 -3.94 -3.48 -20.35
CA HIS A 85 -4.80 -3.25 -21.53
C HIS A 85 -5.89 -4.32 -21.69
N GLU A 86 -5.59 -5.58 -21.38
CA GLU A 86 -6.55 -6.68 -21.43
C GLU A 86 -7.66 -6.54 -20.36
N ASN A 87 -7.32 -6.02 -19.19
CA ASN A 87 -8.26 -5.84 -18.07
C ASN A 87 -9.09 -4.56 -18.20
N MET A 88 -8.68 -3.59 -19.00
CA MET A 88 -9.38 -2.31 -19.12
C MET A 88 -10.79 -2.41 -19.70
N GLN A 89 -11.07 -3.41 -20.50
CA GLN A 89 -12.42 -3.65 -21.01
C GLN A 89 -13.44 -3.95 -19.91
N ILE A 90 -13.00 -4.46 -18.77
CA ILE A 90 -13.84 -4.75 -17.62
C ILE A 90 -14.46 -3.48 -17.04
N TYR A 91 -13.80 -2.34 -17.20
CA TYR A 91 -14.25 -1.04 -16.71
C TYR A 91 -14.91 -0.17 -17.80
N ALA A 92 -15.36 -0.78 -18.89
CA ALA A 92 -16.01 -0.07 -19.98
C ALA A 92 -17.44 0.41 -19.62
N ASP A 93 -18.08 -0.26 -18.70
CA ASP A 93 -19.44 0.03 -18.24
C ASP A 93 -19.67 -0.46 -16.81
N PRO A 94 -20.67 0.10 -16.08
CA PRO A 94 -20.95 -0.29 -14.69
C PRO A 94 -21.25 -1.77 -14.49
N GLY A 95 -21.96 -2.40 -15.41
CA GLY A 95 -22.34 -3.82 -15.30
C GLY A 95 -21.14 -4.76 -15.39
N SER A 96 -20.23 -4.51 -16.34
CA SER A 96 -18.96 -5.25 -16.44
C SER A 96 -18.10 -5.05 -15.21
N GLN A 97 -17.99 -3.83 -14.71
CA GLN A 97 -17.25 -3.52 -13.50
C GLN A 97 -17.87 -4.21 -12.28
N CYS A 98 -19.19 -4.18 -12.14
CA CYS A 98 -19.87 -4.85 -11.03
C CYS A 98 -19.65 -6.35 -11.04
N HIS A 99 -19.83 -7.02 -12.20
CA HIS A 99 -19.56 -8.43 -12.31
C HIS A 99 -18.14 -8.80 -11.90
N PHE A 100 -17.17 -7.99 -12.31
CA PHE A 100 -15.78 -8.18 -11.98
C PHE A 100 -15.50 -7.97 -10.47
N HIS A 101 -16.05 -6.92 -9.87
CA HIS A 101 -15.92 -6.68 -8.44
C HIS A 101 -16.52 -7.81 -7.61
N LYS A 102 -17.73 -8.27 -7.95
CA LYS A 102 -18.38 -9.42 -7.26
C LYS A 102 -17.53 -10.69 -7.33
N LYS A 103 -16.89 -10.91 -8.47
CA LYS A 103 -16.12 -12.13 -8.69
C LYS A 103 -14.75 -12.11 -8.01
N HIS A 104 -14.06 -10.96 -7.98
CA HIS A 104 -12.64 -10.91 -7.62
C HIS A 104 -12.33 -9.99 -6.41
N ILE A 105 -13.06 -8.89 -6.26
CA ILE A 105 -12.81 -7.93 -5.18
C ILE A 105 -13.61 -8.28 -3.93
N GLU A 106 -14.87 -8.64 -4.07
CA GLU A 106 -15.74 -8.97 -2.95
C GLU A 106 -15.21 -10.11 -2.06
N PRO A 107 -14.66 -11.23 -2.59
CA PRO A 107 -14.07 -12.26 -1.74
C PRO A 107 -12.92 -11.73 -0.87
N VAL A 108 -12.12 -10.80 -1.40
CA VAL A 108 -11.01 -10.19 -0.68
C VAL A 108 -11.53 -9.19 0.36
N SER A 109 -12.51 -8.37 0.01
CA SER A 109 -13.20 -7.48 0.95
C SER A 109 -13.79 -8.28 2.12
N ASN A 110 -14.54 -9.33 1.81
CA ASN A 110 -15.17 -10.20 2.81
C ASN A 110 -14.14 -10.85 3.74
N PHE A 111 -12.97 -11.24 3.22
CA PHE A 111 -11.90 -11.76 4.06
C PHE A 111 -11.43 -10.70 5.07
N PHE A 112 -11.17 -9.48 4.63
CA PHE A 112 -10.72 -8.42 5.53
C PHE A 112 -11.80 -8.00 6.52
N GLU A 113 -13.05 -7.91 6.09
CA GLU A 113 -14.19 -7.63 7.00
C GLU A 113 -14.32 -8.69 8.10
N HIS A 114 -14.30 -9.96 7.73
CA HIS A 114 -14.33 -11.05 8.71
C HIS A 114 -13.15 -11.00 9.68
N LEU A 115 -11.96 -10.66 9.17
CA LEU A 115 -10.78 -10.50 10.01
C LEU A 115 -10.98 -9.34 11.00
N MET A 116 -11.38 -8.16 10.53
CA MET A 116 -11.61 -7.00 11.40
C MET A 116 -12.69 -7.30 12.45
N GLN A 117 -13.80 -7.89 12.03
CA GLN A 117 -14.90 -8.29 12.93
C GLN A 117 -14.47 -9.32 13.98
N SER A 118 -13.63 -10.30 13.60
CA SER A 118 -13.16 -11.35 14.53
C SER A 118 -12.31 -10.80 15.67
N TYR A 119 -11.64 -9.68 15.46
CA TYR A 119 -10.88 -8.95 16.47
C TYR A 119 -11.65 -7.77 17.06
N GLY A 120 -12.87 -7.49 16.59
CA GLY A 120 -13.65 -6.32 17.00
C GLY A 120 -12.97 -5.00 16.61
N ILE A 121 -12.16 -4.98 15.55
CA ILE A 121 -11.50 -3.79 15.03
C ILE A 121 -12.53 -2.99 14.21
N PRO A 122 -12.86 -1.76 14.59
CA PRO A 122 -13.71 -0.90 13.77
C PRO A 122 -12.93 -0.47 12.51
N TYR A 123 -13.63 -0.38 11.40
CA TYR A 123 -13.01 -0.04 10.11
C TYR A 123 -13.99 0.70 9.20
N LEU A 124 -13.44 1.41 8.26
CA LEU A 124 -14.13 1.96 7.11
C LEU A 124 -13.68 1.16 5.87
N LEU A 125 -14.62 0.72 5.06
CA LEU A 125 -14.32 0.10 3.77
C LEU A 125 -14.62 1.11 2.67
N ASP A 126 -13.60 1.47 1.90
CA ASP A 126 -13.69 2.39 0.76
C ASP A 126 -13.52 1.62 -0.53
N LEU A 127 -14.56 1.59 -1.36
CA LEU A 127 -14.51 0.93 -2.66
C LEU A 127 -13.86 1.86 -3.69
N THR A 128 -12.89 1.34 -4.41
CA THR A 128 -12.21 2.05 -5.50
C THR A 128 -12.55 1.42 -6.85
N PRO A 129 -12.33 2.12 -7.97
CA PRO A 129 -12.61 1.56 -9.29
C PRO A 129 -11.91 0.23 -9.60
N SER A 130 -10.77 -0.04 -8.98
CA SER A 130 -9.97 -1.27 -9.23
C SER A 130 -9.83 -2.18 -8.03
N GLY A 131 -10.43 -1.83 -6.88
CA GLY A 131 -10.26 -2.58 -5.64
C GLY A 131 -10.94 -1.91 -4.47
N GLY A 132 -10.26 -1.87 -3.32
CA GLY A 132 -10.78 -1.23 -2.12
C GLY A 132 -9.70 -0.96 -1.08
N HIS A 133 -10.07 -0.15 -0.11
CA HIS A 133 -9.25 0.15 1.06
C HIS A 133 -10.03 -0.21 2.33
N VAL A 134 -9.35 -0.83 3.29
CA VAL A 134 -9.84 -0.92 4.67
C VAL A 134 -9.02 0.06 5.50
N LEU A 135 -9.70 0.98 6.19
CA LEU A 135 -9.07 2.10 6.88
C LEU A 135 -9.52 2.17 8.34
N PHE A 136 -8.58 2.44 9.24
CA PHE A 136 -8.85 2.88 10.60
C PHE A 136 -7.65 3.66 11.16
N HIS A 137 -7.84 4.40 12.24
CA HIS A 137 -6.77 5.10 12.95
C HIS A 137 -6.35 4.35 14.21
N VAL A 138 -5.06 4.48 14.55
CA VAL A 138 -4.50 4.10 15.84
C VAL A 138 -3.91 5.35 16.48
N GLU A 139 -4.39 5.69 17.67
CA GLU A 139 -3.98 6.89 18.39
C GLU A 139 -2.72 6.67 19.24
N PRO A 140 -1.92 7.72 19.45
CA PRO A 140 -0.79 7.68 20.37
C PRO A 140 -1.19 7.27 21.80
N GLU A 141 -0.24 6.74 22.55
CA GLU A 141 -0.37 6.35 23.96
C GLU A 141 -1.35 5.20 24.25
N THR A 142 -1.95 4.60 23.22
CA THR A 142 -2.84 3.44 23.36
C THR A 142 -2.07 2.13 23.47
N GLU A 143 -2.74 1.05 23.89
CA GLU A 143 -2.16 -0.30 23.90
C GLU A 143 -1.77 -0.75 22.50
N ALA A 144 -2.64 -0.51 21.50
CA ALA A 144 -2.36 -0.82 20.11
C ALA A 144 -1.10 -0.10 19.58
N TYR A 145 -0.95 1.18 19.91
CA TYR A 145 0.21 1.97 19.49
C TYR A 145 1.50 1.37 20.05
N ARG A 146 1.52 1.06 21.37
CA ARG A 146 2.68 0.40 22.00
C ARG A 146 2.92 -1.01 21.47
N ALA A 147 1.87 -1.78 21.20
CA ALA A 147 1.98 -3.12 20.64
C ALA A 147 2.60 -3.09 19.24
N LEU A 148 2.15 -2.18 18.37
CA LEU A 148 2.73 -1.98 17.04
C LEU A 148 4.18 -1.52 17.13
N ALA A 149 4.50 -0.53 17.96
CA ALA A 149 5.89 -0.07 18.14
C ALA A 149 6.82 -1.21 18.52
N SER A 150 6.35 -2.14 19.36
CA SER A 150 7.16 -3.26 19.86
C SER A 150 7.47 -4.37 18.86
N ILE A 151 6.78 -4.42 17.72
CA ILE A 151 7.06 -5.31 16.60
C ILE A 151 7.73 -4.56 15.44
N GLY A 152 7.80 -3.25 15.50
CA GLY A 152 8.49 -2.41 14.53
C GLY A 152 10.00 -2.53 14.65
N TYR A 153 10.68 -2.22 13.57
CA TYR A 153 12.14 -2.13 13.51
C TYR A 153 12.54 -0.91 12.70
N LEU A 154 13.38 -0.06 13.30
CA LEU A 154 13.96 1.08 12.63
C LEU A 154 15.48 0.95 12.63
N GLU A 155 16.08 1.14 11.47
CA GLU A 155 17.51 1.25 11.35
C GLU A 155 18.00 2.62 11.86
N ARG A 156 19.20 2.67 12.41
CA ARG A 156 19.73 3.90 13.02
C ARG A 156 19.71 5.09 12.08
N GLU A 157 20.04 4.85 10.81
CA GLU A 157 20.09 5.89 9.79
C GLU A 157 18.71 6.48 9.47
N LEU A 158 17.64 5.78 9.85
CA LEU A 158 16.27 6.25 9.66
C LEU A 158 15.73 7.05 10.83
N VAL A 159 16.36 6.94 12.02
CA VAL A 159 15.89 7.66 13.22
C VAL A 159 15.81 9.16 12.94
N GLU A 160 16.84 9.71 12.30
CA GLU A 160 16.87 11.12 11.93
C GLU A 160 15.84 11.46 10.86
N ALA A 161 15.54 10.53 9.95
CA ALA A 161 14.54 10.72 8.92
C ALA A 161 13.10 10.79 9.45
N TYR A 162 12.85 10.25 10.63
CA TYR A 162 11.55 10.36 11.30
C TYR A 162 11.42 11.60 12.21
N ASP A 163 12.51 12.29 12.50
CA ASP A 163 12.55 13.47 13.35
C ASP A 163 12.87 14.71 12.50
N PHE A 164 11.98 15.03 11.57
CA PHE A 164 12.16 16.18 10.69
C PHE A 164 12.09 17.50 11.47
N ARG A 165 13.12 18.30 11.30
CA ARG A 165 13.25 19.61 11.94
C ARG A 165 13.16 20.75 10.93
N ASP A 166 13.42 20.49 9.67
CA ASP A 166 13.41 21.51 8.62
C ASP A 166 12.03 21.61 7.95
N PRO A 167 11.33 22.75 8.05
CA PRO A 167 10.07 22.97 7.33
C PRO A 167 10.17 22.81 5.82
N ALA A 168 11.36 22.96 5.20
CA ALA A 168 11.56 22.72 3.79
C ALA A 168 11.42 21.25 3.41
N ASP A 169 11.66 20.33 4.34
CA ASP A 169 11.48 18.89 4.14
C ASP A 169 10.01 18.47 4.23
N LEU A 170 9.14 19.30 4.81
CA LEU A 170 7.69 19.08 4.86
C LEU A 170 7.04 18.91 3.48
N LYS A 171 7.67 19.44 2.44
CA LYS A 171 7.20 19.24 1.05
C LYS A 171 7.39 17.81 0.54
N ARG A 172 8.19 17.00 1.21
CA ARG A 172 8.56 15.65 0.78
C ARG A 172 8.26 14.57 1.80
N HIS A 173 8.17 14.95 3.08
CA HIS A 173 8.09 14.02 4.19
C HIS A 173 7.08 14.50 5.23
N THR A 174 6.33 13.60 5.80
CA THR A 174 5.52 13.90 6.97
C THR A 174 6.41 13.82 8.20
N PRO A 175 6.52 14.88 9.03
CA PRO A 175 7.28 14.80 10.25
C PRO A 175 6.61 13.79 11.19
N CYS A 176 7.30 12.71 11.47
CA CYS A 176 6.91 11.76 12.50
C CYS A 176 8.14 11.48 13.36
N GLY A 177 8.02 11.59 14.67
CA GLY A 177 9.09 11.24 15.57
C GLY A 177 9.43 9.75 15.53
N PHE A 178 10.51 9.36 16.19
CA PHE A 178 10.98 7.97 16.27
C PHE A 178 9.88 6.98 16.69
N GLU A 179 9.05 7.36 17.65
CA GLU A 179 7.97 6.51 18.15
C GLU A 179 6.93 6.21 17.07
N ALA A 180 6.42 7.26 16.40
CA ALA A 180 5.47 7.07 15.30
C ALA A 180 6.08 6.27 14.13
N GLY A 181 7.36 6.47 13.84
CA GLY A 181 8.08 5.67 12.87
C GLY A 181 8.17 4.19 13.24
N SER A 182 8.36 3.87 14.54
CA SER A 182 8.34 2.49 15.03
C SER A 182 6.96 1.87 14.87
N VAL A 183 5.90 2.60 15.19
CA VAL A 183 4.52 2.15 14.99
C VAL A 183 4.22 1.92 13.52
N PHE A 184 4.63 2.83 12.65
CA PHE A 184 4.47 2.70 11.20
C PHE A 184 5.16 1.43 10.66
N SER A 185 6.40 1.17 11.11
CA SER A 185 7.13 -0.06 10.76
C SER A 185 6.41 -1.31 11.28
N GLY A 186 5.92 -1.26 12.51
CA GLY A 186 5.17 -2.36 13.11
C GLY A 186 3.85 -2.65 12.40
N LEU A 187 3.14 -1.60 12.03
CA LEU A 187 1.91 -1.72 11.22
C LEU A 187 2.20 -2.39 9.88
N GLY A 188 3.28 -2.01 9.22
CA GLY A 188 3.68 -2.64 7.98
C GLY A 188 3.96 -4.14 8.11
N ARG A 189 4.57 -4.57 9.21
CA ARG A 189 4.79 -6.00 9.52
C ARG A 189 3.49 -6.73 9.79
N LEU A 190 2.59 -6.11 10.54
CA LEU A 190 1.28 -6.67 10.82
C LEU A 190 0.48 -6.85 9.53
N TRP A 191 0.49 -5.85 8.66
CA TRP A 191 -0.21 -5.94 7.37
C TRP A 191 0.42 -6.94 6.41
N HIS A 192 1.72 -7.15 6.49
CA HIS A 192 2.36 -8.23 5.74
C HIS A 192 1.86 -9.61 6.22
N TYR A 193 1.70 -9.80 7.52
CA TYR A 193 1.09 -11.00 8.09
C TYR A 193 -0.35 -11.19 7.61
N VAL A 194 -1.16 -10.15 7.66
CA VAL A 194 -2.57 -10.18 7.22
C VAL A 194 -2.67 -10.47 5.71
N ALA A 195 -1.79 -9.88 4.88
CA ALA A 195 -1.74 -10.16 3.46
C ALA A 195 -1.37 -11.63 3.15
N LEU A 196 -0.44 -12.21 3.91
CA LEU A 196 -0.10 -13.64 3.78
C LEU A 196 -1.24 -14.55 4.23
N LEU A 197 -2.03 -14.15 5.25
CA LEU A 197 -3.24 -14.86 5.64
C LEU A 197 -4.27 -14.84 4.49
N ALA A 198 -4.53 -13.68 3.89
CA ALA A 198 -5.41 -13.56 2.74
C ALA A 198 -4.96 -14.46 1.58
N LYS A 199 -3.66 -14.41 1.24
CA LYS A 199 -3.07 -15.27 0.20
C LYS A 199 -3.25 -16.76 0.48
N ARG A 200 -3.21 -17.17 1.75
CA ARG A 200 -3.42 -18.57 2.14
C ARG A 200 -4.87 -18.99 2.06
N GLU A 201 -5.78 -18.18 2.62
CA GLU A 201 -7.20 -18.51 2.74
C GLU A 201 -7.94 -18.43 1.40
N LEU A 202 -7.56 -17.49 0.54
CA LEU A 202 -8.14 -17.29 -0.78
C LEU A 202 -7.41 -18.07 -1.89
N ARG A 203 -6.77 -19.18 -1.53
CA ARG A 203 -6.17 -20.11 -2.50
C ARG A 203 -7.28 -20.83 -3.27
N GLY A 204 -7.27 -20.70 -4.56
CA GLY A 204 -8.24 -21.40 -5.44
C GLY A 204 -9.18 -20.47 -6.19
N ASP A 205 -9.15 -19.16 -5.92
CA ASP A 205 -9.84 -18.19 -6.75
C ASP A 205 -9.19 -18.11 -8.15
N GLU A 206 -10.01 -17.82 -9.14
CA GLU A 206 -9.55 -17.65 -10.51
C GLU A 206 -8.49 -16.54 -10.67
N MET A 207 -8.51 -15.57 -9.74
CA MET A 207 -7.47 -14.56 -9.59
C MET A 207 -6.70 -14.79 -8.30
N PRO A 208 -5.43 -15.22 -8.37
CA PRO A 208 -4.63 -15.43 -7.18
C PRO A 208 -4.32 -14.12 -6.46
N ILE A 209 -4.19 -14.20 -5.14
CA ILE A 209 -3.72 -13.07 -4.33
C ILE A 209 -2.21 -12.94 -4.49
N THR A 210 -1.75 -11.74 -4.81
CA THR A 210 -0.34 -11.36 -4.82
C THR A 210 -0.07 -10.29 -3.77
N ILE A 211 1.19 -10.11 -3.42
CA ILE A 211 1.61 -9.12 -2.42
C ILE A 211 2.69 -8.25 -3.05
N CYS A 212 2.39 -6.96 -3.16
CA CYS A 212 3.31 -5.97 -3.73
C CYS A 212 3.84 -6.39 -5.11
N ASP A 213 3.00 -6.98 -5.91
CA ASP A 213 3.33 -7.46 -7.25
C ASP A 213 2.53 -6.69 -8.31
N SER A 214 3.05 -6.65 -9.51
CA SER A 214 2.41 -6.03 -10.67
C SER A 214 1.99 -7.07 -11.72
N GLU A 215 1.77 -8.32 -11.28
CA GLU A 215 1.25 -9.35 -12.18
C GLU A 215 -0.20 -9.03 -12.59
N GLU A 216 -0.46 -9.15 -13.87
CA GLU A 216 -1.80 -9.07 -14.43
C GLU A 216 -2.63 -10.30 -14.00
N LYS A 217 -3.96 -10.14 -13.92
CA LYS A 217 -4.88 -11.21 -13.51
C LYS A 217 -4.66 -11.72 -12.08
N CYS A 218 -4.28 -10.80 -11.18
CA CYS A 218 -4.13 -11.05 -9.76
C CYS A 218 -4.80 -9.93 -8.98
N VAL A 219 -5.33 -10.24 -7.81
CA VAL A 219 -5.63 -9.21 -6.81
C VAL A 219 -4.37 -8.96 -6.01
N ASN A 220 -3.82 -7.77 -6.09
CA ASN A 220 -2.63 -7.37 -5.39
C ASN A 220 -3.00 -6.70 -4.06
N ILE A 221 -2.40 -7.14 -2.97
CA ILE A 221 -2.43 -6.42 -1.69
C ILE A 221 -1.17 -5.55 -1.65
N ASP A 222 -1.34 -4.22 -1.79
CA ASP A 222 -0.23 -3.28 -1.84
C ASP A 222 0.18 -2.80 -0.46
N ASN A 223 1.19 -3.46 0.09
CA ASN A 223 1.86 -3.04 1.32
C ASN A 223 3.16 -2.27 1.04
N SER A 224 3.43 -1.87 -0.20
CA SER A 224 4.68 -1.19 -0.56
C SER A 224 4.83 0.20 0.06
N TRP A 225 3.78 0.77 0.62
CA TRP A 225 3.81 2.02 1.37
C TRP A 225 4.75 1.94 2.59
N GLN A 226 4.98 0.77 3.16
CA GLN A 226 5.93 0.55 4.26
C GLN A 226 7.40 0.39 3.80
N ALA A 227 7.67 0.34 2.50
CA ALA A 227 9.01 0.08 1.98
C ALA A 227 10.01 1.20 2.27
N ASP A 228 9.53 2.38 2.55
CA ASP A 228 10.35 3.52 2.92
C ASP A 228 9.63 4.37 3.98
N PRO A 229 9.86 4.11 5.25
CA PRO A 229 9.22 4.83 6.32
C PRO A 229 9.58 6.33 6.37
N ALA A 230 10.71 6.72 5.81
CA ALA A 230 11.10 8.13 5.71
C ALA A 230 10.31 8.89 4.63
N TYR A 231 9.72 8.17 3.69
CA TYR A 231 8.85 8.73 2.68
C TYR A 231 7.41 8.29 2.91
N MET A 232 6.73 9.10 3.67
CA MET A 232 5.35 8.84 4.03
C MET A 232 4.47 8.79 2.79
N ARG A 233 3.80 7.66 2.59
CA ARG A 233 2.75 7.55 1.61
C ARG A 233 1.44 8.13 2.14
N ILE A 234 0.56 8.33 1.22
CA ILE A 234 -0.76 8.91 1.40
C ILE A 234 -1.80 7.95 0.86
N MET A 235 -2.96 7.95 1.47
CA MET A 235 -4.13 7.23 0.99
C MET A 235 -5.15 8.23 0.46
N ARG A 236 -5.83 7.88 -0.62
CA ARG A 236 -6.94 8.71 -1.10
C ARG A 236 -7.98 8.85 -0.02
N ALA A 237 -8.41 10.09 0.22
CA ALA A 237 -9.46 10.33 1.20
C ALA A 237 -10.78 9.72 0.71
N PRO A 238 -11.59 9.12 1.60
CA PRO A 238 -12.96 8.76 1.28
C PRO A 238 -13.70 9.93 0.64
N HIS A 239 -14.54 9.66 -0.34
CA HIS A 239 -15.23 10.65 -1.18
C HIS A 239 -14.34 11.53 -2.09
N SER A 240 -13.02 11.39 -2.06
CA SER A 240 -12.15 12.05 -3.03
C SER A 240 -12.30 11.46 -4.43
N LEU A 241 -12.16 12.31 -5.44
CA LEU A 241 -12.15 11.88 -6.83
C LEU A 241 -10.94 11.01 -7.16
N HIS A 242 -11.11 10.08 -8.08
CA HIS A 242 -10.04 9.20 -8.54
C HIS A 242 -9.51 9.67 -9.91
N LYS A 243 -8.83 10.81 -9.94
CA LYS A 243 -8.41 11.48 -11.20
C LYS A 243 -7.39 10.67 -12.04
N LYS A 244 -6.71 9.71 -11.46
CA LYS A 244 -5.89 8.74 -12.22
C LYS A 244 -6.69 8.07 -13.34
N ASN A 245 -7.98 7.82 -13.12
CA ASN A 245 -8.85 7.22 -14.12
C ASN A 245 -9.29 8.21 -15.16
N ILE A 246 -9.58 9.48 -14.80
CA ILE A 246 -9.86 10.54 -15.77
C ILE A 246 -8.70 10.69 -16.75
N HIS A 247 -7.47 10.61 -16.25
CA HIS A 247 -6.29 10.68 -17.12
C HIS A 247 -6.23 9.52 -18.11
N LYS A 248 -6.63 8.32 -17.70
CA LYS A 248 -6.70 7.14 -18.56
C LYS A 248 -7.75 7.24 -19.66
N HIS A 249 -8.79 8.05 -19.48
CA HIS A 249 -9.78 8.31 -20.55
C HIS A 249 -9.18 8.91 -21.82
N HIS A 250 -8.02 9.53 -21.72
CA HIS A 250 -7.32 10.13 -22.85
C HIS A 250 -6.16 9.27 -23.35
N MET A 251 -5.97 8.08 -22.79
CA MET A 251 -4.95 7.16 -23.26
C MET A 251 -5.45 6.40 -24.49
N LEU A 252 -4.54 6.15 -25.41
CA LEU A 252 -4.78 5.30 -26.57
C LEU A 252 -4.12 3.95 -26.30
N ASP A 253 -4.74 2.87 -26.82
CA ASP A 253 -4.11 1.57 -26.87
C ASP A 253 -2.93 1.56 -27.87
N GLU A 254 -2.27 0.41 -28.01
CA GLU A 254 -1.16 0.23 -28.95
C GLU A 254 -1.54 0.45 -30.43
N ASN A 255 -2.85 0.42 -30.75
CA ASN A 255 -3.41 0.63 -32.08
C ASN A 255 -3.90 2.07 -32.28
N GLY A 256 -3.77 2.94 -31.27
CA GLY A 256 -4.27 4.31 -31.30
C GLY A 256 -5.77 4.44 -31.07
N THR A 257 -6.43 3.40 -30.56
CA THR A 257 -7.85 3.43 -30.18
C THR A 257 -8.01 4.02 -28.79
N PRO A 258 -8.95 4.95 -28.53
CA PRO A 258 -9.21 5.45 -27.20
C PRO A 258 -9.58 4.32 -26.24
N LEU A 259 -8.94 4.28 -25.09
CA LEU A 259 -9.30 3.37 -24.02
C LEU A 259 -10.69 3.72 -23.47
N PRO A 260 -11.47 2.74 -23.02
CA PRO A 260 -12.79 3.00 -22.48
C PRO A 260 -12.72 3.95 -21.26
N PRO A 261 -13.76 4.77 -21.06
CA PRO A 261 -13.85 5.61 -19.87
C PRO A 261 -13.87 4.75 -18.61
N LEU A 262 -13.12 5.18 -17.61
CA LEU A 262 -13.14 4.61 -16.27
C LEU A 262 -13.89 5.55 -15.34
N CYS A 263 -14.52 5.01 -14.31
CA CYS A 263 -15.15 5.84 -13.32
C CYS A 263 -14.08 6.70 -12.61
N ASP A 264 -14.43 7.92 -12.29
CA ASP A 264 -13.51 8.93 -11.78
C ASP A 264 -13.70 9.23 -10.29
N THR A 265 -14.45 8.39 -9.60
CA THR A 265 -14.80 8.60 -8.21
C THR A 265 -14.48 7.40 -7.33
N SER A 266 -14.05 7.68 -6.11
CA SER A 266 -13.92 6.73 -5.02
C SER A 266 -15.09 6.93 -4.04
N ARG A 267 -15.53 5.87 -3.38
CA ARG A 267 -16.67 5.92 -2.46
C ARG A 267 -16.41 5.12 -1.21
N THR A 268 -16.83 5.71 -0.11
CA THR A 268 -16.99 5.01 1.15
C THR A 268 -18.41 4.46 1.22
N PHE A 269 -18.57 3.20 1.48
CA PHE A 269 -19.89 2.59 1.52
C PHE A 269 -20.20 1.80 2.80
N TYR A 270 -19.25 1.69 3.71
CA TYR A 270 -19.45 0.94 4.93
C TYR A 270 -18.76 1.59 6.13
N ASP A 271 -19.49 1.73 7.21
CA ASP A 271 -18.98 2.08 8.52
C ASP A 271 -19.03 0.81 9.40
N GLY A 272 -17.89 0.30 9.82
CA GLY A 272 -17.75 -0.96 10.54
C GLY A 272 -18.50 -1.09 11.86
N HIS A 273 -19.12 -0.02 12.33
CA HIS A 273 -19.98 -0.02 13.50
C HIS A 273 -21.48 -0.19 13.18
N SER A 274 -21.86 -0.05 11.92
CA SER A 274 -23.26 -0.17 11.56
C SER A 274 -23.62 -1.62 11.29
N SER A 275 -24.67 -2.10 11.93
CA SER A 275 -25.37 -3.33 11.58
C SER A 275 -26.13 -3.21 10.24
N VAL A 276 -25.74 -2.28 9.41
CA VAL A 276 -26.37 -2.01 8.12
C VAL A 276 -25.97 -3.13 7.17
N THR A 277 -26.97 -3.81 6.64
CA THR A 277 -26.85 -4.75 5.54
C THR A 277 -25.99 -4.13 4.44
N TYR A 278 -24.98 -4.85 3.98
CA TYR A 278 -24.12 -4.49 2.86
C TYR A 278 -24.97 -3.89 1.75
N PRO A 279 -24.73 -2.66 1.30
CA PRO A 279 -25.44 -2.13 0.16
C PRO A 279 -25.17 -3.03 -1.04
N ASP A 280 -26.15 -3.18 -1.90
CA ASP A 280 -25.95 -3.96 -3.12
C ASP A 280 -24.72 -3.43 -3.88
N LEU A 281 -23.79 -4.31 -4.19
CA LEU A 281 -22.54 -3.95 -4.88
C LEU A 281 -22.82 -3.32 -6.25
N ASP A 282 -23.92 -3.71 -6.92
CA ASP A 282 -24.35 -3.07 -8.17
C ASP A 282 -24.61 -1.59 -7.96
N TYR A 283 -25.36 -1.27 -6.89
CA TYR A 283 -25.64 0.11 -6.53
C TYR A 283 -24.37 0.92 -6.22
N LEU A 284 -23.40 0.31 -5.54
CA LEU A 284 -22.15 1.00 -5.20
C LEU A 284 -21.28 1.26 -6.42
N VAL A 285 -21.24 0.31 -7.35
CA VAL A 285 -20.54 0.51 -8.62
C VAL A 285 -21.24 1.58 -9.44
N GLU A 286 -22.57 1.60 -9.50
CA GLU A 286 -23.31 2.68 -10.16
C GLU A 286 -23.00 4.05 -9.55
N CYS A 287 -22.89 4.14 -8.21
CA CYS A 287 -22.46 5.37 -7.54
C CYS A 287 -21.07 5.86 -8.00
N MET A 288 -20.17 4.98 -8.44
CA MET A 288 -18.88 5.40 -8.98
C MET A 288 -19.01 6.10 -10.33
N TRP A 289 -20.07 5.83 -11.07
CA TRP A 289 -20.32 6.38 -12.41
C TRP A 289 -21.27 7.57 -12.42
N ASP A 290 -22.04 7.73 -11.35
CA ASP A 290 -23.05 8.78 -11.24
C ASP A 290 -22.84 9.63 -9.98
N PHE A 291 -22.56 10.91 -10.17
CA PHE A 291 -22.32 11.84 -9.07
C PHE A 291 -23.58 12.09 -8.22
N ASP A 292 -24.77 12.10 -8.80
CA ASP A 292 -25.99 12.35 -8.06
C ASP A 292 -26.30 11.16 -7.12
N MET A 293 -26.14 9.93 -7.62
CA MET A 293 -26.23 8.73 -6.81
C MET A 293 -25.16 8.71 -5.71
N ALA A 294 -23.93 9.11 -6.03
CA ALA A 294 -22.84 9.19 -5.08
C ALA A 294 -23.09 10.19 -3.94
N VAL A 295 -23.64 11.36 -4.25
CA VAL A 295 -24.04 12.36 -3.26
C VAL A 295 -25.16 11.81 -2.37
N GLU A 296 -26.18 11.18 -2.95
CA GLU A 296 -27.27 10.58 -2.18
C GLU A 296 -26.74 9.50 -1.24
N HIS A 297 -25.88 8.61 -1.75
CA HIS A 297 -25.24 7.58 -0.96
C HIS A 297 -24.42 8.19 0.20
N SER A 298 -23.65 9.24 -0.06
CA SER A 298 -22.81 9.90 0.94
C SER A 298 -23.58 10.45 2.14
N ARG A 299 -24.88 10.74 1.98
CA ARG A 299 -25.73 11.26 3.07
C ARG A 299 -25.93 10.25 4.20
N ASN A 300 -25.71 8.98 3.92
CA ASN A 300 -25.84 7.89 4.89
C ASN A 300 -24.52 7.63 5.65
N PHE A 301 -23.44 8.33 5.34
CA PHE A 301 -22.13 8.13 5.94
C PHE A 301 -21.58 9.41 6.56
N THR A 302 -20.88 9.25 7.67
CA THR A 302 -20.28 10.39 8.38
C THR A 302 -18.99 10.87 7.74
N GLY A 303 -18.26 10.00 7.04
CA GLY A 303 -16.91 10.24 6.52
C GLY A 303 -15.79 10.05 7.56
N HIS A 304 -16.11 9.84 8.83
CA HIS A 304 -15.10 9.60 9.86
C HIS A 304 -14.42 8.25 9.65
N ILE A 305 -13.10 8.26 9.67
CA ILE A 305 -12.31 7.02 9.70
C ILE A 305 -12.25 6.58 11.18
N PRO A 306 -12.75 5.38 11.51
CA PRO A 306 -12.88 4.97 12.91
C PRO A 306 -11.53 4.76 13.60
N VAL A 307 -11.52 4.87 14.93
CA VAL A 307 -10.34 4.66 15.76
C VAL A 307 -10.37 3.26 16.36
N ALA A 308 -9.29 2.51 16.20
CA ALA A 308 -9.15 1.12 16.64
C ALA A 308 -7.99 0.97 17.63
N ASN A 309 -8.17 1.41 18.86
CA ASN A 309 -7.08 1.50 19.82
C ASN A 309 -6.68 0.16 20.44
N ASP A 310 -7.56 -0.52 21.17
CA ASP A 310 -7.14 -1.69 21.96
C ASP A 310 -7.22 -3.00 21.17
N ASN A 311 -8.12 -3.09 20.24
CA ASN A 311 -8.42 -4.31 19.50
C ASN A 311 -7.26 -4.77 18.60
N VAL A 312 -6.47 -3.84 18.05
CA VAL A 312 -5.31 -4.14 17.22
C VAL A 312 -4.22 -4.88 18.01
N ALA A 313 -4.12 -4.64 19.32
CA ALA A 313 -3.14 -5.33 20.17
C ALA A 313 -3.34 -6.86 20.19
N ALA A 314 -4.59 -7.34 20.12
CA ALA A 314 -4.89 -8.77 20.04
C ALA A 314 -4.35 -9.39 18.73
N LEU A 315 -4.55 -8.72 17.61
CA LEU A 315 -4.01 -9.16 16.31
C LEU A 315 -2.47 -9.16 16.30
N VAL A 316 -1.83 -8.14 16.89
CA VAL A 316 -0.37 -8.11 17.10
C VAL A 316 0.10 -9.28 17.93
N ASN A 317 -0.61 -9.63 19.00
CA ASN A 317 -0.27 -10.77 19.86
C ASN A 317 -0.37 -12.11 19.11
N ASP A 318 -1.31 -12.26 18.20
CA ASP A 318 -1.39 -13.47 17.36
C ASP A 318 -0.26 -13.52 16.34
N TYR A 319 0.07 -12.40 15.71
CA TYR A 319 1.25 -12.30 14.83
C TYR A 319 2.53 -12.72 15.56
N ARG A 320 2.76 -12.28 16.81
CA ARG A 320 3.95 -12.64 17.61
C ARG A 320 4.12 -14.14 17.86
N LYS A 321 3.05 -14.92 17.81
CA LYS A 321 3.10 -16.37 18.00
C LYS A 321 3.54 -17.12 16.75
N THR A 322 3.61 -16.47 15.60
CA THR A 322 3.82 -17.09 14.29
C THR A 322 5.31 -17.31 13.94
N GLY A 323 5.55 -18.22 13.02
CA GLY A 323 6.86 -18.39 12.39
C GLY A 323 7.30 -17.15 11.61
N LEU A 324 6.34 -16.36 11.07
CA LEU A 324 6.62 -15.12 10.35
C LEU A 324 7.24 -14.05 11.27
N TYR A 325 6.75 -13.92 12.48
CA TYR A 325 7.37 -13.01 13.47
C TYR A 325 8.81 -13.43 13.79
N ARG A 326 9.05 -14.73 13.99
CA ARG A 326 10.41 -15.25 14.21
C ARG A 326 11.32 -14.97 13.01
N PHE A 327 10.82 -15.20 11.80
CA PHE A 327 11.52 -14.87 10.56
C PHE A 327 11.89 -13.37 10.49
N ALA A 328 10.97 -12.48 10.88
CA ALA A 328 11.25 -11.05 10.93
C ALA A 328 12.30 -10.69 11.98
N CYS A 329 12.25 -11.30 13.17
CA CYS A 329 13.26 -11.10 14.20
C CYS A 329 14.65 -11.63 13.78
N ASP A 330 14.70 -12.77 13.11
CA ASP A 330 15.94 -13.33 12.57
C ASP A 330 16.55 -12.44 11.48
N PHE A 331 15.70 -11.93 10.60
CA PHE A 331 16.10 -10.94 9.60
C PHE A 331 16.74 -9.70 10.24
N ASP A 332 16.13 -9.16 11.29
CA ASP A 332 16.61 -7.95 11.96
C ASP A 332 17.89 -8.18 12.77
N ALA A 333 18.02 -9.38 13.37
CA ALA A 333 19.18 -9.76 14.17
C ALA A 333 20.42 -10.14 13.33
N THR A 334 20.23 -10.40 12.04
CA THR A 334 21.32 -10.78 11.13
C THR A 334 22.04 -9.53 10.63
N ASP A 335 23.37 -9.52 10.76
CA ASP A 335 24.19 -8.43 10.23
C ASP A 335 24.11 -8.36 8.71
N GLU A 336 24.17 -7.16 8.18
CA GLU A 336 24.31 -6.93 6.75
C GLU A 336 25.74 -7.25 6.30
N LEU A 337 25.87 -7.67 5.06
CA LEU A 337 27.19 -7.78 4.44
C LEU A 337 27.74 -6.37 4.15
N ALA A 338 29.05 -6.25 4.22
CA ALA A 338 29.72 -5.00 3.85
C ALA A 338 29.43 -4.61 2.39
N VAL A 339 29.46 -3.31 2.11
CA VAL A 339 29.21 -2.79 0.75
C VAL A 339 30.14 -3.46 -0.26
N GLY A 340 29.56 -4.01 -1.31
CA GLY A 340 30.25 -4.74 -2.38
C GLY A 340 30.53 -6.22 -2.06
N GLU A 341 30.46 -6.65 -0.80
CA GLU A 341 30.69 -8.04 -0.43
C GLU A 341 29.58 -8.96 -0.94
N ALA A 342 28.33 -8.54 -0.80
CA ALA A 342 27.18 -9.29 -1.28
C ALA A 342 27.25 -9.52 -2.79
N LEU A 343 27.59 -8.48 -3.55
CA LEU A 343 27.74 -8.56 -5.01
C LEU A 343 28.90 -9.47 -5.42
N HIS A 344 30.04 -9.37 -4.72
CA HIS A 344 31.18 -10.24 -4.96
C HIS A 344 30.87 -11.71 -4.71
N ARG A 345 30.16 -12.02 -3.61
CA ARG A 345 29.71 -13.36 -3.27
C ARG A 345 28.72 -13.88 -4.32
N ALA A 346 27.71 -13.09 -4.72
CA ALA A 346 26.71 -13.49 -5.68
C ALA A 346 27.30 -13.84 -7.05
N ARG A 347 28.26 -13.04 -7.56
CA ARG A 347 28.92 -13.32 -8.83
C ARG A 347 29.71 -14.63 -8.87
N ARG A 348 30.05 -15.18 -7.72
CA ARG A 348 30.76 -16.48 -7.58
C ARG A 348 29.84 -17.65 -7.24
N ASP A 349 28.57 -17.38 -6.98
CA ASP A 349 27.63 -18.44 -6.62
C ASP A 349 27.10 -19.16 -7.88
N HIS A 350 27.71 -20.30 -8.16
CA HIS A 350 27.37 -21.12 -9.34
C HIS A 350 25.99 -21.81 -9.22
N ARG A 351 25.33 -21.74 -8.06
CA ARG A 351 24.00 -22.32 -7.85
C ARG A 351 22.90 -21.43 -8.40
N LEU A 352 23.18 -20.14 -8.61
CA LEU A 352 22.22 -19.21 -9.17
C LEU A 352 21.80 -19.59 -10.59
N SER A 353 20.53 -19.39 -10.90
CA SER A 353 20.01 -19.58 -12.25
C SER A 353 20.71 -18.68 -13.26
N ASP A 354 20.67 -19.07 -14.56
CA ASP A 354 21.24 -18.26 -15.64
C ASP A 354 20.60 -16.86 -15.69
N LYS A 355 19.30 -16.76 -15.39
CA LYS A 355 18.59 -15.47 -15.35
C LYS A 355 19.13 -14.56 -14.25
N SER A 356 19.32 -15.09 -13.06
CA SER A 356 19.87 -14.31 -11.93
C SER A 356 21.33 -13.94 -12.17
N ARG A 357 22.15 -14.85 -12.70
CA ARG A 357 23.54 -14.54 -13.10
C ARG A 357 23.59 -13.43 -14.14
N HIS A 358 22.75 -13.52 -15.17
CA HIS A 358 22.66 -12.46 -16.20
C HIS A 358 22.24 -11.10 -15.60
N ALA A 359 21.30 -11.11 -14.65
CA ALA A 359 20.88 -9.90 -13.95
C ALA A 359 22.02 -9.25 -13.13
N LEU A 360 22.91 -10.06 -12.56
CA LEU A 360 24.09 -9.59 -11.82
C LEU A 360 25.21 -9.07 -12.73
N GLU A 361 25.36 -9.67 -13.92
CA GLU A 361 26.39 -9.26 -14.89
C GLU A 361 25.97 -8.00 -15.65
N ARG A 362 24.68 -7.86 -15.93
CA ARG A 362 24.08 -6.77 -16.69
C ARG A 362 22.84 -6.21 -16.00
N PRO A 363 23.01 -5.62 -14.83
CA PRO A 363 21.90 -5.02 -14.12
C PRO A 363 21.23 -3.94 -14.97
N ASN A 364 19.92 -3.89 -14.91
CA ASN A 364 19.14 -2.90 -15.65
C ASN A 364 17.87 -2.55 -14.85
N PRO A 365 17.17 -1.46 -15.18
CA PRO A 365 15.99 -1.02 -14.43
C PRO A 365 14.88 -2.05 -14.30
N ARG A 366 14.80 -3.04 -15.19
CA ARG A 366 13.79 -4.11 -15.10
C ARG A 366 13.99 -5.02 -13.90
N LEU A 367 15.24 -5.18 -13.42
CA LEU A 367 15.51 -5.97 -12.21
C LEU A 367 14.71 -5.47 -11.01
N LEU A 368 14.39 -4.19 -11.00
CA LEU A 368 13.73 -3.51 -9.91
C LEU A 368 12.21 -3.50 -10.03
N GLN A 369 11.68 -4.02 -11.13
CA GLN A 369 10.25 -4.25 -11.25
C GLN A 369 9.83 -5.36 -10.29
N PRO A 370 8.72 -5.21 -9.57
CA PRO A 370 8.29 -6.14 -8.52
C PRO A 370 8.32 -7.61 -8.96
N ASN A 371 7.76 -7.93 -10.11
CA ASN A 371 7.69 -9.29 -10.63
C ASN A 371 9.05 -9.92 -10.96
N VAL A 372 10.03 -9.11 -11.39
CA VAL A 372 11.40 -9.57 -11.67
C VAL A 372 12.18 -9.73 -10.37
N LEU A 373 12.07 -8.73 -9.48
CA LEU A 373 12.73 -8.73 -8.18
C LEU A 373 12.27 -9.90 -7.31
N LYS A 374 10.98 -10.22 -7.32
CA LYS A 374 10.41 -11.39 -6.64
C LYS A 374 11.11 -12.70 -7.08
N LYS A 375 11.24 -12.90 -8.39
CA LYS A 375 11.90 -14.09 -8.96
C LYS A 375 13.40 -14.15 -8.61
N PHE A 376 14.07 -13.01 -8.61
CA PHE A 376 15.47 -12.90 -8.22
C PHE A 376 15.69 -13.22 -6.75
N VAL A 377 14.83 -12.70 -5.85
CA VAL A 377 14.88 -13.03 -4.42
C VAL A 377 14.60 -14.51 -4.18
N ALA A 378 13.61 -15.10 -4.85
CA ALA A 378 13.27 -16.52 -4.74
C ALA A 378 14.46 -17.41 -5.11
N ASP A 379 15.13 -17.15 -6.23
CA ASP A 379 16.31 -17.91 -6.67
C ASP A 379 17.47 -17.85 -5.65
N LEU A 380 17.70 -16.69 -5.05
CA LEU A 380 18.72 -16.54 -4.00
C LEU A 380 18.35 -17.28 -2.72
N VAL A 381 17.08 -17.29 -2.32
CA VAL A 381 16.58 -18.06 -1.17
C VAL A 381 16.78 -19.57 -1.42
N ASP A 382 16.44 -20.06 -2.61
CA ASP A 382 16.64 -21.46 -3.01
C ASP A 382 18.13 -21.86 -3.02
N CYS A 383 19.02 -20.90 -3.29
CA CYS A 383 20.47 -21.09 -3.15
C CYS A 383 20.97 -20.99 -1.69
N GLY A 384 20.08 -20.83 -0.73
CA GLY A 384 20.42 -20.76 0.70
C GLY A 384 20.99 -19.42 1.17
N TRP A 385 20.68 -18.33 0.45
CA TRP A 385 21.03 -16.99 0.92
C TRP A 385 20.10 -16.55 2.03
N HIS A 386 20.66 -15.96 3.08
CA HIS A 386 19.85 -15.30 4.09
C HIS A 386 19.18 -14.05 3.52
N PRO A 387 17.88 -13.80 3.79
CA PRO A 387 17.14 -12.64 3.23
C PRO A 387 17.80 -11.29 3.53
N ARG A 388 18.44 -11.12 4.70
CA ARG A 388 19.20 -9.91 5.04
C ARG A 388 20.38 -9.67 4.09
N HIS A 389 21.10 -10.73 3.72
CA HIS A 389 22.20 -10.68 2.75
C HIS A 389 21.70 -10.41 1.32
N ILE A 390 20.47 -10.88 1.00
CA ILE A 390 19.81 -10.51 -0.27
C ILE A 390 19.49 -9.02 -0.28
N GLY A 391 19.04 -8.46 0.84
CA GLY A 391 18.87 -7.02 1.01
C GLY A 391 20.17 -6.25 0.74
N SER A 392 21.30 -6.70 1.32
CA SER A 392 22.62 -6.12 1.05
C SER A 392 22.98 -6.17 -0.43
N LEU A 393 22.72 -7.29 -1.12
CA LEU A 393 22.98 -7.46 -2.54
C LEU A 393 22.15 -6.50 -3.40
N ILE A 394 20.86 -6.38 -3.11
CA ILE A 394 19.97 -5.46 -3.84
C ILE A 394 20.44 -4.02 -3.62
N ASN A 395 20.83 -3.66 -2.39
CA ASN A 395 21.36 -2.34 -2.09
C ASN A 395 22.66 -2.07 -2.83
N ASP A 396 23.60 -3.02 -2.88
CA ASP A 396 24.87 -2.91 -3.63
C ASP A 396 24.62 -2.63 -5.12
N LEU A 397 23.64 -3.34 -5.71
CA LEU A 397 23.24 -3.12 -7.11
C LEU A 397 22.69 -1.72 -7.33
N TYR A 398 21.94 -1.17 -6.37
CA TYR A 398 21.39 0.18 -6.46
C TYR A 398 22.38 1.29 -6.24
N LEU A 399 23.39 1.07 -5.41
CA LEU A 399 24.44 2.05 -5.16
C LEU A 399 25.33 2.26 -6.38
N ASP A 400 25.38 1.30 -7.30
CA ASP A 400 26.15 1.44 -8.53
C ASP A 400 25.42 2.31 -9.56
N ARG A 401 25.72 3.60 -9.53
CA ARG A 401 25.13 4.60 -10.43
C ARG A 401 25.50 4.41 -11.92
N SER A 402 26.47 3.54 -12.24
CA SER A 402 26.84 3.25 -13.62
C SER A 402 25.71 2.64 -14.43
N TYR A 403 24.78 1.96 -13.76
CA TYR A 403 23.61 1.34 -14.37
C TYR A 403 22.49 2.30 -14.76
N ARG A 404 22.59 3.58 -14.45
CA ARG A 404 21.59 4.61 -14.80
C ARG A 404 20.16 4.20 -14.41
N TRP A 405 19.97 3.79 -13.16
CA TRP A 405 18.66 3.42 -12.65
C TRP A 405 17.65 4.55 -12.83
N HIS A 406 16.56 4.31 -13.54
CA HIS A 406 15.44 5.23 -13.68
C HIS A 406 14.42 5.04 -12.54
N THR A 407 14.89 5.02 -11.30
CA THR A 407 14.05 4.77 -10.15
C THR A 407 14.22 5.85 -9.10
N ASN A 408 13.15 6.04 -8.31
CA ASN A 408 13.17 6.94 -7.17
C ASN A 408 13.93 6.39 -5.96
N TRP A 409 14.51 5.20 -6.04
CA TRP A 409 15.21 4.59 -4.92
C TRP A 409 16.38 5.43 -4.42
N PHE A 410 17.02 6.20 -5.29
CA PHE A 410 18.10 7.12 -4.90
C PHE A 410 17.63 8.36 -4.13
N LYS A 411 16.35 8.67 -4.16
CA LYS A 411 15.79 9.81 -3.42
C LYS A 411 15.56 9.48 -1.95
N TYR A 412 15.58 8.21 -1.60
CA TYR A 412 15.31 7.65 -0.28
C TYR A 412 16.44 6.72 0.14
N THR A 413 16.29 6.09 1.28
CA THR A 413 17.25 5.09 1.73
C THR A 413 17.11 3.81 0.91
N SER A 414 17.95 3.64 -0.11
CA SER A 414 17.97 2.43 -0.95
C SER A 414 18.09 1.15 -0.12
N ARG A 415 18.86 1.20 0.96
CA ARG A 415 19.05 0.11 1.92
C ARG A 415 17.73 -0.33 2.56
N THR A 416 16.92 0.60 3.03
CA THR A 416 15.63 0.27 3.66
C THR A 416 14.68 -0.38 2.66
N ARG A 417 14.62 0.14 1.45
CA ARG A 417 13.80 -0.46 0.37
C ARG A 417 14.31 -1.84 -0.01
N ALA A 418 15.61 -2.01 -0.17
CA ALA A 418 16.21 -3.31 -0.49
C ALA A 418 15.87 -4.35 0.59
N ASN A 419 16.00 -4.00 1.85
CA ASN A 419 15.66 -4.85 2.98
C ASN A 419 14.16 -5.19 3.03
N TYR A 420 13.30 -4.20 2.76
CA TYR A 420 11.87 -4.44 2.67
C TYR A 420 11.53 -5.48 1.60
N TRP A 421 12.02 -5.28 0.36
CA TRP A 421 11.73 -6.19 -0.74
C TRP A 421 12.32 -7.58 -0.53
N ALA A 422 13.55 -7.68 -0.04
CA ALA A 422 14.17 -8.96 0.26
C ALA A 422 13.37 -9.74 1.32
N ARG A 423 12.98 -9.11 2.42
CA ARG A 423 12.18 -9.73 3.48
C ARG A 423 10.80 -10.15 2.98
N THR A 424 10.12 -9.26 2.26
CA THR A 424 8.75 -9.49 1.77
C THR A 424 8.72 -10.65 0.79
N TYR A 425 9.55 -10.63 -0.25
CA TYR A 425 9.53 -11.68 -1.25
C TYR A 425 10.10 -13.02 -0.78
N ALA A 426 11.09 -13.00 0.12
CA ALA A 426 11.57 -14.24 0.73
C ALA A 426 10.47 -14.92 1.56
N SER A 427 9.70 -14.18 2.36
CA SER A 427 8.62 -14.78 3.14
C SER A 427 7.47 -15.28 2.26
N VAL A 428 7.12 -14.58 1.18
CA VAL A 428 6.13 -15.04 0.19
C VAL A 428 6.61 -16.35 -0.45
N HIS A 429 7.86 -16.40 -0.91
CA HIS A 429 8.45 -17.58 -1.52
C HIS A 429 8.48 -18.78 -0.56
N LEU A 430 8.93 -18.58 0.68
CA LEU A 430 8.94 -19.63 1.69
C LEU A 430 7.54 -20.17 2.00
N LEU A 431 6.52 -19.29 2.06
CA LEU A 431 5.13 -19.71 2.23
C LEU A 431 4.66 -20.55 1.03
N GLU A 432 4.99 -20.17 -0.19
CA GLU A 432 4.68 -20.91 -1.42
C GLU A 432 5.37 -22.28 -1.47
N GLN A 433 6.55 -22.41 -0.87
CA GLN A 433 7.27 -23.66 -0.67
C GLN A 433 6.71 -24.53 0.49
N GLY A 434 5.64 -24.10 1.14
CA GLY A 434 4.98 -24.84 2.21
C GLY A 434 5.62 -24.66 3.59
N VAL A 435 6.52 -23.68 3.76
CA VAL A 435 7.05 -23.34 5.09
C VAL A 435 5.94 -22.75 5.95
N ARG A 436 5.77 -23.28 7.17
CA ARG A 436 4.67 -22.93 8.08
C ARG A 436 4.87 -21.59 8.78
N LEU A 437 5.01 -20.52 8.02
CA LEU A 437 5.25 -19.18 8.55
C LEU A 437 4.07 -18.62 9.35
N LEU A 438 2.85 -18.98 9.00
CA LEU A 438 1.62 -18.43 9.60
C LEU A 438 1.10 -19.22 10.80
N GLU A 439 1.68 -20.37 11.08
CA GLU A 439 1.28 -21.21 12.20
C GLU A 439 1.93 -20.77 13.51
N PRO A 440 1.24 -20.95 14.66
CA PRO A 440 1.85 -20.76 15.95
C PRO A 440 3.05 -21.69 16.13
N ILE A 441 4.09 -21.14 16.72
CA ILE A 441 5.29 -21.92 17.07
C ILE A 441 4.90 -22.92 18.15
N ARG A 442 4.89 -24.19 17.82
CA ARG A 442 4.77 -25.22 18.84
C ARG A 442 5.98 -25.12 19.76
N LYS A 443 5.75 -24.80 21.05
CA LYS A 443 6.79 -25.02 22.06
C LYS A 443 7.12 -26.49 21.97
N GLY A 444 8.35 -26.83 21.64
CA GLY A 444 8.84 -28.18 21.73
C GLY A 444 8.59 -28.77 23.15
N PRO A 445 8.48 -30.05 23.26
CA PRO A 445 8.26 -30.69 24.58
C PRO A 445 9.34 -30.33 25.56
#